data_e6a960a667203df0e60650fa122f5112
#
_entry.id   e6a960a667203df0e60650fa122f5112
#
_cell.length_a   1.000
_cell.length_b   1.000
_cell.length_c   1.000
_cell.angle_alpha   90.00
_cell.angle_beta   90.00
_cell.angle_gamma   90.00
#
_symmetry.space_group_name_H-M   'P 1'
#
loop_
_entity.id
_entity.type
_entity.pdbx_description
1 polymer ?
#
loop_
_entity_poly.entity_id
_entity_poly.type
_entity_poly.pdbx_seq_one_letter_code
_entity_poly.pdbx_strand_id
1 'polypeptide(L)'
;MTTKSISIHWFRQDLRIEDNPALNASARAGNVIPIYIFDTGRHAERTIGGAGKVWLHHSLTALNRSLNGTLRCFEGDPLEILKKLSKDTKADTLTWNRLYEPSYIERDKIIKLKLANAGITVSSFGGSLLWEPWETLKADGTPYKVFTPFFRRGCHNASPPRLPEATCNIELVPNDTDAEGQIHKLNLLNGKLWEKSITEEWHIGESGAKQRLKTFITNDINDYKDGRNFPMKTNVSRLSPYLHWGCLLYTSPSPRDVEE
;
A
#
# COMPACT_ATOMS: atom_id res chain seq x y z
N MET A 1 0.50 33.43 13.44
CA MET A 1 0.94 32.06 13.14
C MET A 1 -0.16 31.41 12.31
N THR A 2 0.05 31.20 11.03
CA THR A 2 -0.90 30.46 10.19
C THR A 2 -0.90 29.02 10.71
N THR A 3 -2.02 28.58 11.27
CA THR A 3 -2.23 27.16 11.61
C THR A 3 -2.06 26.37 10.33
N LYS A 4 -1.02 25.49 10.27
CA LYS A 4 -0.84 24.61 9.15
C LYS A 4 -2.10 23.75 9.00
N SER A 5 -2.56 23.56 7.77
CA SER A 5 -3.64 22.65 7.41
C SER A 5 -3.37 21.23 7.92
N ILE A 6 -4.41 20.48 8.23
CA ILE A 6 -4.31 19.09 8.65
C ILE A 6 -4.77 18.20 7.49
N SER A 7 -3.94 17.25 7.11
CA SER A 7 -4.21 16.28 6.07
C SER A 7 -4.26 14.87 6.66
N ILE A 8 -5.23 14.07 6.25
CA ILE A 8 -5.30 12.65 6.59
C ILE A 8 -4.73 11.84 5.44
N HIS A 9 -3.79 10.95 5.72
CA HIS A 9 -3.33 9.95 4.76
C HIS A 9 -3.82 8.56 5.17
N TRP A 10 -4.64 7.95 4.31
CA TRP A 10 -5.19 6.61 4.55
C TRP A 10 -4.36 5.54 3.85
N PHE A 11 -3.50 4.86 4.63
CA PHE A 11 -2.78 3.67 4.18
C PHE A 11 -3.71 2.49 3.96
N ARG A 12 -3.45 1.71 2.91
CA ARG A 12 -4.23 0.50 2.56
C ARG A 12 -3.28 -0.66 2.22
N GLN A 13 -3.17 -1.03 0.95
CA GLN A 13 -2.16 -1.99 0.44
C GLN A 13 -0.94 -1.23 -0.11
N ASP A 14 -0.44 -0.29 0.65
CA ASP A 14 0.69 0.58 0.33
C ASP A 14 1.49 0.91 1.59
N LEU A 15 1.77 -0.14 2.40
CA LEU A 15 2.34 -0.03 3.74
C LEU A 15 3.85 0.31 3.69
N ARG A 16 4.17 1.48 3.12
CA ARG A 16 5.51 2.03 2.97
C ARG A 16 5.50 3.56 3.00
N ILE A 17 6.64 4.14 3.28
CA ILE A 17 6.86 5.59 3.25
C ILE A 17 7.47 6.02 1.91
N GLU A 18 8.47 5.31 1.43
CA GLU A 18 9.15 5.66 0.19
C GLU A 18 8.28 5.43 -1.03
N ASP A 19 8.45 6.30 -2.02
CA ASP A 19 7.71 6.26 -3.28
C ASP A 19 6.19 6.10 -3.06
N ASN A 20 5.64 6.88 -2.13
CA ASN A 20 4.22 6.91 -1.82
C ASN A 20 3.60 8.25 -2.26
N PRO A 21 3.03 8.33 -3.48
CA PRO A 21 2.53 9.58 -4.04
C PRO A 21 1.42 10.21 -3.19
N ALA A 22 0.53 9.41 -2.62
CA ALA A 22 -0.55 9.92 -1.80
C ALA A 22 -0.05 10.47 -0.46
N LEU A 23 0.94 9.82 0.17
CA LEU A 23 1.59 10.33 1.39
C LEU A 23 2.35 11.61 1.11
N ASN A 24 3.09 11.69 0.00
CA ASN A 24 3.78 12.90 -0.43
C ASN A 24 2.79 14.07 -0.68
N ALA A 25 1.65 13.79 -1.32
CA ALA A 25 0.62 14.79 -1.52
C ALA A 25 0.01 15.27 -0.19
N SER A 26 -0.20 14.37 0.76
CA SER A 26 -0.64 14.69 2.11
C SER A 26 0.35 15.61 2.83
N ALA A 27 1.64 15.29 2.75
CA ALA A 27 2.71 16.08 3.37
C ALA A 27 2.84 17.49 2.77
N ARG A 28 2.59 17.63 1.45
CA ARG A 28 2.56 18.95 0.79
C ARG A 28 1.33 19.79 1.20
N ALA A 29 0.21 19.12 1.52
CA ALA A 29 -1.02 19.82 1.92
C ALA A 29 -0.96 20.34 3.37
N GLY A 30 -0.25 19.66 4.26
CA GLY A 30 -0.16 20.08 5.66
C GLY A 30 0.45 19.05 6.60
N ASN A 31 0.15 19.18 7.88
CA ASN A 31 0.55 18.20 8.89
C ASN A 31 -0.26 16.90 8.70
N VAL A 32 0.42 15.77 8.68
CA VAL A 32 -0.18 14.48 8.29
C VAL A 32 -0.65 13.70 9.50
N ILE A 33 -1.90 13.25 9.45
CA ILE A 33 -2.43 12.19 10.31
C ILE A 33 -2.40 10.88 9.50
N PRO A 34 -1.45 9.98 9.76
CA PRO A 34 -1.41 8.69 9.11
C PRO A 34 -2.41 7.73 9.75
N ILE A 35 -3.24 7.10 8.92
CA ILE A 35 -4.25 6.16 9.42
C ILE A 35 -4.24 4.86 8.64
N TYR A 36 -4.68 3.79 9.29
CA TYR A 36 -5.06 2.53 8.69
C TYR A 36 -6.47 2.15 9.17
N ILE A 37 -7.32 1.66 8.25
CA ILE A 37 -8.66 1.16 8.59
C ILE A 37 -8.76 -0.29 8.16
N PHE A 38 -8.96 -1.18 9.13
CA PHE A 38 -9.33 -2.56 8.88
C PHE A 38 -10.82 -2.58 8.51
N ASP A 39 -11.09 -2.62 7.19
CA ASP A 39 -12.43 -2.50 6.64
C ASP A 39 -13.25 -3.76 6.94
N THR A 40 -14.29 -3.60 7.73
CA THR A 40 -15.32 -4.61 8.02
C THR A 40 -16.69 -4.18 7.48
N GLY A 41 -16.72 -3.13 6.65
CA GLY A 41 -17.93 -2.58 6.05
C GLY A 41 -18.51 -3.45 4.93
N ARG A 42 -19.59 -2.97 4.32
CA ARG A 42 -20.36 -3.69 3.28
C ARG A 42 -19.53 -4.02 2.02
N HIS A 43 -18.43 -3.32 1.80
CA HIS A 43 -17.55 -3.48 0.64
C HIS A 43 -16.28 -4.29 0.95
N ALA A 44 -16.17 -4.86 2.15
CA ALA A 44 -15.11 -5.80 2.48
C ALA A 44 -15.30 -7.09 1.66
N GLU A 45 -14.52 -7.26 0.60
CA GLU A 45 -14.74 -8.34 -0.38
C GLU A 45 -14.44 -9.72 0.16
N ARG A 46 -13.38 -9.86 0.93
CA ARG A 46 -12.94 -11.15 1.47
C ARG A 46 -12.29 -10.96 2.82
N THR A 47 -12.58 -11.85 3.72
CA THR A 47 -11.85 -11.96 4.97
C THR A 47 -10.41 -12.36 4.68
N ILE A 48 -9.46 -11.56 5.15
CA ILE A 48 -8.04 -11.87 5.06
C ILE A 48 -7.78 -13.19 5.80
N GLY A 49 -7.09 -14.14 5.15
CA GLY A 49 -6.70 -15.41 5.78
C GLY A 49 -5.68 -15.21 6.91
N GLY A 50 -5.49 -16.24 7.73
CA GLY A 50 -4.64 -16.17 8.92
C GLY A 50 -3.22 -15.67 8.64
N ALA A 51 -2.52 -16.22 7.64
CA ALA A 51 -1.18 -15.76 7.26
C ALA A 51 -1.15 -14.30 6.82
N GLY A 52 -2.17 -13.86 6.08
CA GLY A 52 -2.32 -12.45 5.69
C GLY A 52 -2.54 -11.52 6.90
N LYS A 53 -3.29 -11.96 7.91
CA LYS A 53 -3.48 -11.21 9.15
C LYS A 53 -2.17 -11.06 9.94
N VAL A 54 -1.38 -12.13 10.05
CA VAL A 54 -0.05 -12.08 10.68
C VAL A 54 0.84 -11.09 9.94
N TRP A 55 0.88 -11.19 8.61
CA TRP A 55 1.67 -10.27 7.80
C TRP A 55 1.24 -8.82 7.97
N LEU A 56 -0.07 -8.56 7.93
CA LEU A 56 -0.64 -7.24 8.14
C LEU A 56 -0.26 -6.65 9.49
N HIS A 57 -0.41 -7.44 10.58
CA HIS A 57 -0.05 -7.01 11.93
C HIS A 57 1.39 -6.51 11.99
N HIS A 58 2.33 -7.30 11.50
CA HIS A 58 3.74 -6.95 11.54
C HIS A 58 4.11 -5.83 10.56
N SER A 59 3.43 -5.73 9.40
CA SER A 59 3.59 -4.61 8.49
C SER A 59 3.13 -3.28 9.10
N LEU A 60 1.98 -3.28 9.80
CA LEU A 60 1.49 -2.10 10.52
C LEU A 60 2.41 -1.71 11.68
N THR A 61 2.93 -2.69 12.41
CA THR A 61 3.92 -2.44 13.47
C THR A 61 5.20 -1.83 12.92
N ALA A 62 5.71 -2.34 11.79
CA ALA A 62 6.89 -1.79 11.13
C ALA A 62 6.62 -0.37 10.60
N LEU A 63 5.47 -0.14 9.95
CA LEU A 63 5.06 1.16 9.45
C LEU A 63 4.91 2.18 10.60
N ASN A 64 4.29 1.78 11.72
CA ASN A 64 4.14 2.64 12.89
C ASN A 64 5.49 3.10 13.45
N ARG A 65 6.49 2.20 13.50
CA ARG A 65 7.85 2.57 13.91
C ARG A 65 8.46 3.60 12.96
N SER A 66 8.29 3.41 11.64
CA SER A 66 8.78 4.35 10.63
C SER A 66 8.05 5.71 10.68
N LEU A 67 6.83 5.75 11.20
CA LEU A 67 6.03 6.95 11.44
C LEU A 67 6.14 7.47 12.90
N ASN A 68 7.22 7.14 13.61
CA ASN A 68 7.48 7.61 14.98
C ASN A 68 6.32 7.35 15.97
N GLY A 69 5.58 6.26 15.81
CA GLY A 69 4.47 5.89 16.70
C GLY A 69 3.17 6.67 16.46
N THR A 70 3.02 7.37 15.34
CA THR A 70 1.86 8.24 15.09
C THR A 70 0.74 7.59 14.27
N LEU A 71 0.92 6.36 13.79
CA LEU A 71 -0.10 5.65 13.02
C LEU A 71 -1.35 5.39 13.88
N ARG A 72 -2.52 5.79 13.36
CA ARG A 72 -3.81 5.52 14.01
C ARG A 72 -4.53 4.39 13.29
N CYS A 73 -4.86 3.32 14.03
CA CYS A 73 -5.54 2.16 13.47
C CYS A 73 -6.98 2.09 13.93
N PHE A 74 -7.87 1.81 12.99
CA PHE A 74 -9.31 1.70 13.21
C PHE A 74 -9.84 0.40 12.62
N GLU A 75 -10.99 -0.04 13.12
CA GLU A 75 -11.77 -1.14 12.56
C GLU A 75 -13.19 -0.68 12.31
N GLY A 76 -13.78 -1.00 11.15
CA GLY A 76 -15.16 -0.66 10.82
C GLY A 76 -15.38 -0.13 9.41
N ASP A 77 -16.48 0.61 9.22
CA ASP A 77 -16.83 1.23 7.94
C ASP A 77 -15.94 2.45 7.66
N PRO A 78 -15.17 2.45 6.55
CA PRO A 78 -14.25 3.54 6.25
C PRO A 78 -14.91 4.91 6.10
N LEU A 79 -16.12 4.98 5.54
CA LEU A 79 -16.80 6.25 5.34
C LEU A 79 -17.14 6.91 6.68
N GLU A 80 -17.68 6.15 7.62
CA GLU A 80 -18.09 6.68 8.92
C GLU A 80 -16.85 7.07 9.76
N ILE A 81 -15.78 6.26 9.71
CA ILE A 81 -14.52 6.58 10.39
C ILE A 81 -13.91 7.86 9.82
N LEU A 82 -13.81 7.97 8.49
CA LEU A 82 -13.21 9.13 7.83
C LEU A 82 -14.01 10.42 8.08
N LYS A 83 -15.33 10.36 8.03
CA LYS A 83 -16.20 11.52 8.38
C LYS A 83 -15.95 11.98 9.81
N LYS A 84 -16.00 11.06 10.77
CA LYS A 84 -15.78 11.36 12.17
C LYS A 84 -14.40 11.96 12.38
N LEU A 85 -13.36 11.31 11.87
CA LEU A 85 -11.97 11.74 12.05
C LEU A 85 -11.74 13.13 11.45
N SER A 86 -12.21 13.38 10.22
CA SER A 86 -12.07 14.69 9.58
C SER A 86 -12.75 15.81 10.39
N LYS A 87 -13.94 15.54 10.95
CA LYS A 87 -14.62 16.49 11.82
C LYS A 87 -13.86 16.75 13.13
N ASP A 88 -13.41 15.68 13.79
CA ASP A 88 -12.76 15.76 15.10
C ASP A 88 -11.38 16.45 15.01
N THR A 89 -10.66 16.22 13.92
CA THR A 89 -9.32 16.78 13.69
C THR A 89 -9.34 18.09 12.90
N LYS A 90 -10.49 18.48 12.34
CA LYS A 90 -10.64 19.60 11.40
C LYS A 90 -9.75 19.45 10.16
N ALA A 91 -9.49 18.21 9.76
CA ALA A 91 -8.75 17.93 8.53
C ALA A 91 -9.58 18.33 7.30
N ASP A 92 -8.97 19.10 6.42
CA ASP A 92 -9.56 19.59 5.18
C ASP A 92 -9.15 18.78 3.95
N THR A 93 -8.14 17.93 4.09
CA THR A 93 -7.57 17.13 3.01
C THR A 93 -7.48 15.67 3.41
N LEU A 94 -7.82 14.78 2.47
CA LEU A 94 -7.71 13.33 2.60
C LEU A 94 -7.06 12.75 1.35
N THR A 95 -6.06 11.90 1.53
CA THR A 95 -5.34 11.26 0.43
C THR A 95 -5.24 9.76 0.61
N TRP A 96 -5.20 9.02 -0.50
CA TRP A 96 -4.88 7.58 -0.54
C TRP A 96 -4.35 7.14 -1.91
N ASN A 97 -3.69 5.99 -1.97
CA ASN A 97 -3.38 5.33 -3.24
C ASN A 97 -4.54 4.42 -3.67
N ARG A 98 -4.84 4.38 -4.97
CA ARG A 98 -5.97 3.61 -5.53
C ARG A 98 -5.82 2.11 -5.31
N LEU A 99 -6.94 1.45 -5.06
CA LEU A 99 -7.13 0.01 -5.20
C LEU A 99 -8.03 -0.22 -6.42
N TYR A 100 -7.83 -1.33 -7.12
CA TYR A 100 -8.42 -1.55 -8.45
C TYR A 100 -9.44 -2.68 -8.47
N GLU A 101 -9.69 -3.34 -7.36
CA GLU A 101 -10.78 -4.30 -7.22
C GLU A 101 -12.14 -3.59 -7.31
N PRO A 102 -13.13 -4.16 -8.01
CA PRO A 102 -14.41 -3.51 -8.29
C PRO A 102 -15.11 -2.95 -7.06
N SER A 103 -15.16 -3.70 -5.97
CA SER A 103 -15.79 -3.27 -4.72
C SER A 103 -15.09 -2.07 -4.08
N TYR A 104 -13.75 -2.04 -4.12
CA TYR A 104 -12.98 -0.92 -3.61
C TYR A 104 -13.11 0.33 -4.48
N ILE A 105 -13.19 0.16 -5.81
CA ILE A 105 -13.47 1.28 -6.72
C ILE A 105 -14.83 1.91 -6.39
N GLU A 106 -15.86 1.08 -6.18
CA GLU A 106 -17.21 1.55 -5.89
C GLU A 106 -17.30 2.22 -4.52
N ARG A 107 -16.72 1.61 -3.49
CA ARG A 107 -16.57 2.20 -2.16
C ARG A 107 -15.88 3.57 -2.22
N ASP A 108 -14.74 3.65 -2.90
CA ASP A 108 -13.92 4.86 -2.96
C ASP A 108 -14.63 6.00 -3.71
N LYS A 109 -15.44 5.69 -4.73
CA LYS A 109 -16.32 6.67 -5.39
C LYS A 109 -17.33 7.27 -4.42
N ILE A 110 -17.99 6.42 -3.62
CA ILE A 110 -18.98 6.86 -2.62
C ILE A 110 -18.31 7.72 -1.55
N ILE A 111 -17.14 7.30 -1.04
CA ILE A 111 -16.39 8.04 -0.03
C ILE A 111 -16.01 9.42 -0.56
N LYS A 112 -15.42 9.50 -1.77
CA LYS A 112 -15.05 10.77 -2.41
C LYS A 112 -16.23 11.73 -2.52
N LEU A 113 -17.35 11.24 -3.06
CA LEU A 113 -18.54 12.07 -3.23
C LEU A 113 -19.05 12.61 -1.89
N LYS A 114 -19.19 11.76 -0.88
CA LYS A 114 -19.75 12.15 0.41
C LYS A 114 -18.85 13.09 1.20
N LEU A 115 -17.53 12.89 1.15
CA LEU A 115 -16.59 13.76 1.84
C LEU A 115 -16.40 15.10 1.12
N ALA A 116 -16.40 15.10 -0.23
CA ALA A 116 -16.38 16.34 -1.00
C ALA A 116 -17.62 17.20 -0.71
N ASN A 117 -18.79 16.60 -0.60
CA ASN A 117 -20.02 17.32 -0.19
C ASN A 117 -19.94 17.86 1.25
N ALA A 118 -19.09 17.31 2.09
CA ALA A 118 -18.80 17.81 3.42
C ALA A 118 -17.66 18.86 3.46
N GLY A 119 -17.17 19.31 2.29
CA GLY A 119 -16.12 20.33 2.17
C GLY A 119 -14.70 19.83 2.32
N ILE A 120 -14.46 18.49 2.27
CA ILE A 120 -13.15 17.89 2.39
C ILE A 120 -12.56 17.66 0.98
N THR A 121 -11.34 18.11 0.75
CA THR A 121 -10.59 17.84 -0.48
C THR A 121 -10.08 16.39 -0.48
N VAL A 122 -10.60 15.57 -1.40
CA VAL A 122 -10.25 14.14 -1.47
C VAL A 122 -9.48 13.85 -2.74
N SER A 123 -8.25 13.36 -2.61
CA SER A 123 -7.38 13.02 -3.74
C SER A 123 -6.90 11.57 -3.67
N SER A 124 -6.83 10.91 -4.83
CA SER A 124 -6.29 9.55 -4.93
C SER A 124 -5.25 9.44 -6.03
N PHE A 125 -4.23 8.64 -5.77
CA PHE A 125 -3.03 8.55 -6.59
C PHE A 125 -2.79 7.11 -7.05
N GLY A 126 -2.03 6.93 -8.15
CA GLY A 126 -1.49 5.65 -8.57
C GLY A 126 -0.26 5.31 -7.73
N GLY A 127 -0.36 4.35 -6.84
CA GLY A 127 0.73 4.02 -5.91
C GLY A 127 1.05 2.52 -5.85
N SER A 128 0.44 1.69 -6.71
CA SER A 128 0.62 0.24 -6.69
C SER A 128 0.86 -0.39 -8.06
N LEU A 129 0.58 0.31 -9.15
CA LEU A 129 0.76 -0.18 -10.52
C LEU A 129 1.85 0.62 -11.25
N LEU A 130 2.51 -0.02 -12.22
CA LEU A 130 3.43 0.66 -13.16
C LEU A 130 2.69 1.63 -14.06
N TRP A 131 1.56 1.21 -14.60
CA TRP A 131 0.64 2.00 -15.41
C TRP A 131 -0.76 1.91 -14.84
N GLU A 132 -1.50 2.98 -14.96
CA GLU A 132 -2.92 2.95 -14.68
C GLU A 132 -3.65 2.08 -15.72
N PRO A 133 -4.76 1.41 -15.36
CA PRO A 133 -5.46 0.52 -16.28
C PRO A 133 -5.88 1.17 -17.59
N TRP A 134 -6.14 2.47 -17.59
CA TRP A 134 -6.53 3.22 -18.79
C TRP A 134 -5.35 3.63 -19.71
N GLU A 135 -4.11 3.50 -19.25
CA GLU A 135 -2.90 3.82 -20.04
C GLU A 135 -2.49 2.68 -20.95
N THR A 136 -2.96 1.45 -20.67
CA THR A 136 -2.57 0.22 -21.39
C THR A 136 -3.74 -0.45 -22.12
N LEU A 137 -4.74 0.34 -22.55
CA LEU A 137 -5.89 -0.17 -23.29
C LEU A 137 -5.55 -0.39 -24.79
N LYS A 138 -6.38 -1.19 -25.46
CA LYS A 138 -6.37 -1.27 -26.93
C LYS A 138 -6.83 0.04 -27.58
N ALA A 139 -6.62 0.18 -28.87
CA ALA A 139 -7.06 1.34 -29.64
C ALA A 139 -8.57 1.57 -29.60
N ASP A 140 -9.36 0.51 -29.38
CA ASP A 140 -10.82 0.57 -29.21
C ASP A 140 -11.28 0.92 -27.79
N GLY A 141 -10.33 1.21 -26.88
CA GLY A 141 -10.60 1.52 -25.47
C GLY A 141 -10.93 0.31 -24.60
N THR A 142 -10.84 -0.92 -25.13
CA THR A 142 -11.09 -2.13 -24.35
C THR A 142 -9.81 -2.73 -23.76
N PRO A 143 -9.89 -3.45 -22.63
CA PRO A 143 -8.71 -4.10 -22.05
C PRO A 143 -8.25 -5.31 -22.87
N TYR A 144 -6.97 -5.62 -22.80
CA TYR A 144 -6.41 -6.86 -23.33
C TYR A 144 -6.86 -8.06 -22.48
N LYS A 145 -7.19 -9.16 -23.13
CA LYS A 145 -7.58 -10.42 -22.45
C LYS A 145 -6.46 -11.44 -22.36
N VAL A 146 -5.36 -11.24 -23.09
CA VAL A 146 -4.22 -12.17 -23.19
C VAL A 146 -2.94 -11.42 -22.89
N PHE A 147 -2.04 -12.04 -22.12
CA PHE A 147 -0.80 -11.41 -21.65
C PHE A 147 0.12 -10.91 -22.77
N THR A 148 0.45 -11.75 -23.74
CA THR A 148 1.42 -11.38 -24.81
C THR A 148 1.02 -10.11 -25.60
N PRO A 149 -0.23 -9.97 -26.09
CA PRO A 149 -0.67 -8.72 -26.70
C PRO A 149 -0.72 -7.56 -25.72
N PHE A 150 -1.09 -7.79 -24.46
CA PHE A 150 -1.06 -6.77 -23.41
C PHE A 150 0.36 -6.22 -23.24
N PHE A 151 1.34 -7.09 -23.04
CA PHE A 151 2.72 -6.70 -22.85
C PHE A 151 3.29 -6.01 -24.09
N ARG A 152 3.24 -6.67 -25.28
CA ARG A 152 3.86 -6.19 -26.51
C ARG A 152 3.20 -4.94 -27.12
N ARG A 153 1.90 -4.75 -26.95
CA ARG A 153 1.16 -3.63 -27.55
C ARG A 153 0.63 -2.65 -26.52
N GLY A 154 0.21 -3.11 -25.35
CA GLY A 154 -0.22 -2.25 -24.25
C GLY A 154 0.97 -1.60 -23.56
N CYS A 155 1.80 -2.40 -22.90
CA CYS A 155 2.90 -1.88 -22.09
C CYS A 155 4.02 -1.22 -22.91
N HIS A 156 4.48 -1.84 -24.01
CA HIS A 156 5.54 -1.28 -24.82
C HIS A 156 5.16 0.01 -25.57
N ASN A 157 3.87 0.22 -25.87
CA ASN A 157 3.40 1.44 -26.52
C ASN A 157 2.90 2.50 -25.52
N ALA A 158 2.78 2.16 -24.24
CA ALA A 158 2.42 3.11 -23.21
C ALA A 158 3.58 4.10 -22.95
N SER A 159 3.24 5.26 -22.42
CA SER A 159 4.27 6.18 -21.91
C SER A 159 5.14 5.47 -20.86
N PRO A 160 6.43 5.83 -20.72
CA PRO A 160 7.26 5.26 -19.67
C PRO A 160 6.57 5.32 -18.29
N PRO A 161 6.71 4.31 -17.43
CA PRO A 161 6.17 4.38 -16.09
C PRO A 161 6.70 5.61 -15.35
N ARG A 162 5.92 6.12 -14.39
CA ARG A 162 6.42 7.20 -13.55
C ARG A 162 7.71 6.79 -12.84
N LEU A 163 8.61 7.74 -12.69
CA LEU A 163 9.80 7.54 -11.85
C LEU A 163 9.41 7.48 -10.37
N PRO A 164 10.16 6.75 -9.54
CA PRO A 164 9.98 6.77 -8.08
C PRO A 164 10.07 8.19 -7.54
N GLU A 165 9.15 8.56 -6.66
CA GLU A 165 9.17 9.86 -6.01
C GLU A 165 10.03 9.82 -4.74
N ALA A 166 10.89 10.82 -4.57
CA ALA A 166 11.56 11.04 -3.30
C ALA A 166 10.52 11.35 -2.20
N THR A 167 10.76 10.82 -1.01
CA THR A 167 9.91 11.10 0.15
C THR A 167 10.03 12.57 0.54
N CYS A 168 8.89 13.26 0.66
CA CYS A 168 8.84 14.61 1.19
C CYS A 168 9.19 14.63 2.70
N ASN A 169 9.54 15.81 3.22
CA ASN A 169 9.54 15.98 4.67
C ASN A 169 8.10 15.88 5.18
N ILE A 170 7.84 14.91 6.07
CA ILE A 170 6.50 14.63 6.59
C ILE A 170 6.42 15.17 8.02
N GLU A 171 5.65 16.21 8.23
CA GLU A 171 5.32 16.68 9.56
C GLU A 171 4.12 15.90 10.09
N LEU A 172 4.34 15.02 11.04
CA LEU A 172 3.33 14.13 11.60
C LEU A 172 2.59 14.81 12.75
N VAL A 173 1.27 14.68 12.78
CA VAL A 173 0.47 15.06 13.94
C VAL A 173 0.67 14.03 15.04
N PRO A 174 1.09 14.41 16.24
CA PRO A 174 1.24 13.48 17.35
C PRO A 174 -0.01 12.64 17.57
N ASN A 175 0.20 11.40 17.96
CA ASN A 175 -0.88 10.50 18.37
C ASN A 175 -0.85 10.40 19.90
N ASP A 176 -1.84 11.02 20.55
CA ASP A 176 -1.95 11.00 22.02
C ASP A 176 -2.48 9.66 22.54
N THR A 177 -2.76 8.70 21.66
CA THR A 177 -3.23 7.37 22.00
C THR A 177 -2.13 6.33 21.76
N ASP A 178 -2.23 5.20 22.45
CA ASP A 178 -1.33 4.06 22.27
C ASP A 178 -1.53 3.42 20.88
N ALA A 179 -0.65 3.77 19.93
CA ALA A 179 -0.71 3.27 18.56
C ALA A 179 -0.46 1.76 18.48
N GLU A 180 0.42 1.21 19.30
CA GLU A 180 0.67 -0.24 19.36
C GLU A 180 -0.57 -0.97 19.90
N GLY A 181 -1.19 -0.46 20.97
CA GLY A 181 -2.44 -0.98 21.49
C GLY A 181 -3.58 -0.92 20.48
N GLN A 182 -3.63 0.09 19.61
CA GLN A 182 -4.60 0.14 18.51
C GLN A 182 -4.37 -0.98 17.49
N ILE A 183 -3.12 -1.29 17.12
CA ILE A 183 -2.79 -2.40 16.21
C ILE A 183 -3.19 -3.73 16.84
N HIS A 184 -2.92 -3.92 18.14
CA HIS A 184 -3.33 -5.13 18.86
C HIS A 184 -4.85 -5.30 18.92
N LYS A 185 -5.61 -4.21 19.07
CA LYS A 185 -7.10 -4.23 19.08
C LYS A 185 -7.72 -4.69 17.78
N LEU A 186 -7.00 -4.65 16.66
CA LEU A 186 -7.47 -5.22 15.39
C LEU A 186 -7.56 -6.77 15.42
N ASN A 187 -7.11 -7.42 16.50
CA ASN A 187 -7.20 -8.88 16.70
C ASN A 187 -6.73 -9.71 15.49
N LEU A 188 -5.63 -9.28 14.86
CA LEU A 188 -5.08 -9.92 13.67
C LEU A 188 -4.32 -11.22 14.00
N LEU A 189 -3.79 -11.33 15.22
CA LEU A 189 -3.07 -12.50 15.72
C LEU A 189 -4.00 -13.37 16.61
N ASN A 190 -3.83 -14.69 16.49
CA ASN A 190 -4.59 -15.68 17.28
C ASN A 190 -3.71 -16.43 18.29
N GLY A 191 -2.42 -16.11 18.41
CA GLY A 191 -1.47 -16.76 19.31
C GLY A 191 -1.12 -18.19 18.93
N LYS A 192 -1.26 -18.57 17.65
CA LYS A 192 -0.95 -19.89 17.14
C LYS A 192 0.55 -20.09 16.95
N LEU A 193 1.07 -21.29 17.16
CA LEU A 193 2.50 -21.57 16.99
C LEU A 193 3.03 -21.28 15.58
N TRP A 194 2.25 -21.56 14.54
CA TRP A 194 2.63 -21.31 13.16
C TRP A 194 2.79 -19.80 12.82
N GLU A 195 2.20 -18.92 13.61
CA GLU A 195 2.36 -17.46 13.43
C GLU A 195 3.82 -17.04 13.69
N LYS A 196 4.49 -17.69 14.65
CA LYS A 196 5.90 -17.46 14.97
C LYS A 196 6.81 -17.86 13.80
N SER A 197 6.52 -19.00 13.15
CA SER A 197 7.30 -19.47 12.01
C SER A 197 7.35 -18.44 10.87
N ILE A 198 6.26 -17.67 10.66
CA ILE A 198 6.26 -16.60 9.66
C ILE A 198 7.26 -15.50 10.05
N THR A 199 7.26 -15.08 11.30
CA THR A 199 8.13 -13.99 11.76
C THR A 199 9.59 -14.40 11.93
N GLU A 200 9.86 -15.68 12.14
CA GLU A 200 11.22 -16.23 12.15
C GLU A 200 11.83 -16.28 10.74
N GLU A 201 10.99 -16.57 9.74
CA GLU A 201 11.42 -16.69 8.35
C GLU A 201 11.42 -15.39 7.55
N TRP A 202 10.64 -14.39 7.97
CA TRP A 202 10.41 -13.18 7.20
C TRP A 202 10.66 -11.91 8.01
N HIS A 203 11.50 -11.04 7.45
CA HIS A 203 11.65 -9.67 7.97
C HIS A 203 10.55 -8.78 7.36
N ILE A 204 9.39 -8.75 8.01
CA ILE A 204 8.18 -8.10 7.49
C ILE A 204 8.29 -6.57 7.57
N GLY A 205 7.76 -5.88 6.55
CA GLY A 205 7.75 -4.41 6.44
C GLY A 205 8.65 -3.89 5.32
N GLU A 206 8.68 -2.58 5.15
CA GLU A 206 9.38 -1.91 4.04
C GLU A 206 10.90 -2.18 4.06
N SER A 207 11.54 -2.13 5.21
CA SER A 207 12.98 -2.41 5.33
C SER A 207 13.32 -3.85 4.93
N GLY A 208 12.51 -4.82 5.37
CA GLY A 208 12.67 -6.21 4.99
C GLY A 208 12.47 -6.44 3.50
N ALA A 209 11.50 -5.75 2.89
CA ALA A 209 11.25 -5.79 1.46
C ALA A 209 12.48 -5.31 0.65
N LYS A 210 13.06 -4.17 1.03
CA LYS A 210 14.27 -3.62 0.40
C LYS A 210 15.49 -4.53 0.57
N GLN A 211 15.67 -5.07 1.76
CA GLN A 211 16.75 -6.02 2.02
C GLN A 211 16.61 -7.28 1.17
N ARG A 212 15.40 -7.84 1.08
CA ARG A 212 15.14 -9.03 0.25
C ARG A 212 15.35 -8.75 -1.23
N LEU A 213 14.88 -7.61 -1.74
CA LEU A 213 15.12 -7.18 -3.12
C LEU A 213 16.61 -7.07 -3.40
N LYS A 214 17.36 -6.37 -2.53
CA LYS A 214 18.81 -6.22 -2.67
C LYS A 214 19.53 -7.58 -2.71
N THR A 215 19.19 -8.49 -1.79
CA THR A 215 19.76 -9.86 -1.76
C THR A 215 19.45 -10.60 -3.06
N PHE A 216 18.22 -10.51 -3.54
CA PHE A 216 17.81 -11.18 -4.77
C PHE A 216 18.58 -10.66 -5.99
N ILE A 217 18.69 -9.35 -6.16
CA ILE A 217 19.42 -8.73 -7.27
C ILE A 217 20.93 -9.09 -7.20
N THR A 218 21.50 -9.09 -6.01
CA THR A 218 22.95 -9.31 -5.87
C THR A 218 23.34 -10.78 -6.02
N ASN A 219 22.55 -11.72 -5.50
CA ASN A 219 22.95 -13.11 -5.33
C ASN A 219 22.19 -14.10 -6.21
N ASP A 220 20.89 -13.86 -6.43
CA ASP A 220 19.98 -14.90 -6.90
C ASP A 220 19.52 -14.70 -8.37
N ILE A 221 19.59 -13.47 -8.88
CA ILE A 221 18.98 -13.09 -10.16
C ILE A 221 19.56 -13.85 -11.36
N ASN A 222 20.87 -14.08 -11.38
CA ASN A 222 21.55 -14.74 -12.49
C ASN A 222 21.11 -16.20 -12.66
N ASP A 223 20.78 -16.87 -11.56
CA ASP A 223 20.33 -18.27 -11.56
C ASP A 223 18.80 -18.41 -11.47
N TYR A 224 18.07 -17.29 -11.48
CA TYR A 224 16.62 -17.27 -11.29
C TYR A 224 15.88 -18.10 -12.33
N LYS A 225 16.28 -18.01 -13.60
CA LYS A 225 15.60 -18.66 -14.73
C LYS A 225 15.50 -20.19 -14.53
N ASP A 226 16.59 -20.81 -14.15
CA ASP A 226 16.64 -22.25 -13.94
C ASP A 226 16.31 -22.63 -12.49
N GLY A 227 16.84 -21.87 -11.53
CA GLY A 227 16.67 -22.11 -10.10
C GLY A 227 15.22 -22.12 -9.63
N ARG A 228 14.37 -21.25 -10.22
CA ARG A 228 12.92 -21.17 -9.88
C ARG A 228 12.14 -22.49 -10.11
N ASN A 229 12.66 -23.38 -10.91
CA ASN A 229 12.04 -24.68 -11.20
C ASN A 229 12.38 -25.75 -10.14
N PHE A 230 13.31 -25.46 -9.23
CA PHE A 230 13.78 -26.39 -8.21
C PHE A 230 13.40 -25.89 -6.81
N PRO A 231 12.39 -26.48 -6.13
CA PRO A 231 11.92 -26.04 -4.82
C PRO A 231 13.00 -26.00 -3.72
N MET A 232 14.05 -26.82 -3.85
CA MET A 232 15.17 -26.87 -2.90
C MET A 232 16.18 -25.72 -3.08
N LYS A 233 16.12 -24.99 -4.20
CA LYS A 233 17.01 -23.85 -4.44
C LYS A 233 16.41 -22.56 -3.88
N THR A 234 17.27 -21.69 -3.39
CA THR A 234 16.87 -20.39 -2.82
C THR A 234 16.76 -19.26 -3.86
N ASN A 235 16.97 -19.56 -5.14
CA ASN A 235 17.03 -18.61 -6.26
C ASN A 235 15.68 -18.01 -6.67
N VAL A 236 14.76 -17.84 -5.74
CA VAL A 236 13.46 -17.18 -5.97
C VAL A 236 13.40 -15.86 -5.23
N SER A 237 12.72 -14.88 -5.82
CA SER A 237 12.68 -13.52 -5.25
C SER A 237 12.05 -13.45 -3.86
N ARG A 238 11.04 -14.27 -3.58
CA ARG A 238 10.24 -14.22 -2.33
C ARG A 238 9.67 -12.81 -2.05
N LEU A 239 9.36 -12.03 -3.11
CA LEU A 239 8.88 -10.64 -2.98
C LEU A 239 7.35 -10.53 -2.95
N SER A 240 6.62 -11.59 -3.32
CA SER A 240 5.17 -11.53 -3.48
C SER A 240 4.40 -11.02 -2.25
N PRO A 241 4.71 -11.39 -1.00
CA PRO A 241 3.99 -10.85 0.15
C PRO A 241 4.25 -9.34 0.35
N TYR A 242 5.47 -8.88 0.09
CA TYR A 242 5.82 -7.46 0.19
C TYR A 242 5.10 -6.62 -0.88
N LEU A 243 4.98 -7.15 -2.10
CA LEU A 243 4.24 -6.51 -3.19
C LEU A 243 2.74 -6.48 -2.90
N HIS A 244 2.18 -7.58 -2.34
CA HIS A 244 0.77 -7.66 -1.97
C HIS A 244 0.36 -6.58 -0.95
N TRP A 245 1.20 -6.35 0.06
CA TRP A 245 0.94 -5.35 1.09
C TRP A 245 1.52 -3.97 0.77
N GLY A 246 2.12 -3.81 -0.42
CA GLY A 246 2.69 -2.56 -0.87
C GLY A 246 3.87 -2.05 -0.03
N CYS A 247 4.56 -2.96 0.68
CA CYS A 247 5.84 -2.66 1.32
C CYS A 247 6.96 -2.46 0.29
N LEU A 248 6.75 -2.93 -0.94
CA LEU A 248 7.58 -2.74 -2.11
C LEU A 248 6.69 -2.42 -3.30
N LEU A 249 7.19 -1.62 -4.23
CA LEU A 249 6.47 -1.26 -5.44
C LEU A 249 7.01 -2.00 -6.66
N TYR A 250 6.16 -2.22 -7.67
CA TYR A 250 6.55 -2.78 -8.97
C TYR A 250 7.45 -1.86 -9.81
N THR A 251 7.62 -0.59 -9.42
CA THR A 251 8.60 0.33 -10.02
C THR A 251 10.05 -0.04 -9.69
N SER A 252 10.27 -0.93 -8.72
CA SER A 252 11.57 -1.54 -8.52
C SER A 252 11.87 -2.49 -9.67
N PRO A 253 13.08 -2.46 -10.28
CA PRO A 253 13.41 -3.32 -11.42
C PRO A 253 13.07 -4.78 -11.12
N SER A 254 12.22 -5.37 -11.95
CA SER A 254 11.92 -6.80 -11.86
C SER A 254 12.92 -7.56 -12.72
N PRO A 255 13.41 -8.74 -12.28
CA PRO A 255 14.24 -9.59 -13.12
C PRO A 255 13.59 -10.01 -14.44
N ARG A 256 12.26 -10.01 -14.48
CA ARG A 256 11.52 -10.29 -15.71
C ARG A 256 11.61 -9.17 -16.75
N ASP A 257 11.93 -7.96 -16.31
CA ASP A 257 12.01 -6.79 -17.17
C ASP A 257 13.41 -6.65 -17.81
N VAL A 258 14.39 -7.43 -17.35
CA VAL A 258 15.78 -7.40 -17.81
C VAL A 258 16.08 -8.50 -18.83
N GLU A 259 15.25 -9.56 -18.94
CA GLU A 259 15.50 -10.72 -19.81
C GLU A 259 14.71 -10.70 -21.13
N GLU A 260 13.90 -9.72 -21.40
CA GLU A 260 13.15 -9.55 -22.65
C GLU A 260 13.59 -8.28 -23.42
#